data_4cff77bd85524399bd0245a6b2c5f752
#
_entry.id   4cff77bd85524399bd0245a6b2c5f752
#
_cell.length_a   1.000
_cell.length_b   1.000
_cell.length_c   1.000
_cell.angle_alpha   90.00
_cell.angle_beta   90.00
_cell.angle_gamma   90.00
#
_symmetry.space_group_name_H-M   'P 1'
#
loop_
_entity.id
_entity.type
_entity.pdbx_description
1 polymer ?
#
loop_
_entity_poly.entity_id
_entity_poly.type
_entity_poly.pdbx_seq_one_letter_code
_entity_poly.pdbx_strand_id
1 'polypeptide(L)'
;MSASIVAIADAVTAELNGNSFSQPFTAQRLYLPVFDLQGMSQLKVTVVPKGITSASLDRSRDSFDYQIDVAVQKKTPNEIEAIDLLMLVVEEIADYFRSNTLSSFPGARCTSVENLPVYAPDHLHELRQFTSVLTLTFRLWR
;
A
#
# COMPACT_ATOMS: atom_id res chain seq x y z
N MET A 1 -7.52 18.15 -13.30
CA MET A 1 -6.98 16.90 -13.90
C MET A 1 -5.84 16.38 -13.03
N SER A 2 -5.87 15.12 -12.67
CA SER A 2 -4.84 14.51 -11.83
C SER A 2 -3.88 13.67 -12.67
N ALA A 3 -2.63 13.57 -12.24
CA ALA A 3 -1.71 12.60 -12.82
C ALA A 3 -2.25 11.19 -12.61
N SER A 4 -2.00 10.29 -13.56
CA SER A 4 -2.52 8.92 -13.50
C SER A 4 -2.07 8.18 -12.24
N ILE A 5 -0.81 8.36 -11.83
CA ILE A 5 -0.30 7.71 -10.61
C ILE A 5 -1.03 8.22 -9.36
N VAL A 6 -1.40 9.50 -9.32
CA VAL A 6 -2.17 10.07 -8.22
C VAL A 6 -3.58 9.49 -8.21
N ALA A 7 -4.22 9.40 -9.38
CA ALA A 7 -5.55 8.82 -9.50
C ALA A 7 -5.57 7.35 -9.06
N ILE A 8 -4.55 6.59 -9.44
CA ILE A 8 -4.43 5.19 -9.04
C ILE A 8 -4.19 5.08 -7.52
N ALA A 9 -3.32 5.93 -6.97
CA ALA A 9 -3.09 5.95 -5.52
C ALA A 9 -4.36 6.32 -4.75
N ASP A 10 -5.14 7.28 -5.25
CA ASP A 10 -6.42 7.64 -4.64
C ASP A 10 -7.43 6.50 -4.73
N ALA A 11 -7.43 5.75 -5.85
CA ALA A 11 -8.29 4.58 -6.01
C ALA A 11 -7.89 3.47 -5.04
N VAL A 12 -6.61 3.24 -4.83
CA VAL A 12 -6.11 2.28 -3.82
C VAL A 12 -6.57 2.70 -2.43
N THR A 13 -6.46 3.98 -2.10
CA THR A 13 -6.89 4.52 -0.81
C THR A 13 -8.39 4.29 -0.61
N ALA A 14 -9.20 4.55 -1.64
CA ALA A 14 -10.65 4.34 -1.59
C ALA A 14 -11.00 2.87 -1.36
N GLU A 15 -10.29 1.95 -2.03
CA GLU A 15 -10.52 0.51 -1.85
C GLU A 15 -10.20 0.08 -0.43
N LEU A 16 -9.10 0.58 0.15
CA LEU A 16 -8.72 0.25 1.52
C LEU A 16 -9.77 0.75 2.52
N ASN A 17 -10.29 1.96 2.31
CA ASN A 17 -11.28 2.53 3.21
C ASN A 17 -12.68 1.96 3.01
N GLY A 18 -12.96 1.41 1.83
CA GLY A 18 -14.26 0.85 1.50
C GLY A 18 -14.44 -0.60 1.90
N ASN A 19 -13.42 -1.26 2.42
CA ASN A 19 -13.46 -2.69 2.77
C ASN A 19 -13.10 -2.91 4.23
N SER A 20 -13.51 -4.07 4.75
CA SER A 20 -13.24 -4.44 6.13
C SER A 20 -12.09 -5.44 6.21
N PHE A 21 -11.17 -5.19 7.10
CA PHE A 21 -10.04 -6.07 7.38
C PHE A 21 -10.09 -6.48 8.86
N SER A 22 -9.18 -7.35 9.28
CA SER A 22 -9.20 -7.88 10.64
C SER A 22 -9.00 -6.82 11.73
N GLN A 23 -8.38 -5.68 11.37
CA GLN A 23 -8.26 -4.53 12.26
C GLN A 23 -8.76 -3.28 11.55
N PRO A 24 -9.44 -2.37 12.26
CA PRO A 24 -9.92 -1.13 11.65
C PRO A 24 -8.77 -0.14 11.45
N PHE A 25 -8.81 0.57 10.33
CA PHE A 25 -7.86 1.64 10.04
C PHE A 25 -8.47 2.62 9.04
N THR A 26 -7.85 3.79 8.93
CA THR A 26 -8.15 4.75 7.88
C THR A 26 -6.89 4.94 7.05
N ALA A 27 -6.99 4.68 5.75
CA ALA A 27 -5.88 4.88 4.82
C ALA A 27 -5.85 6.32 4.33
N GLN A 28 -4.64 6.85 4.15
CA GLN A 28 -4.42 8.20 3.61
C GLN A 28 -3.38 8.15 2.51
N ARG A 29 -3.59 8.94 1.46
CA ARG A 29 -2.58 9.11 0.43
C ARG A 29 -1.65 10.26 0.81
N LEU A 30 -0.37 9.96 0.98
CA LEU A 30 0.67 10.93 1.30
C LEU A 30 1.86 10.67 0.36
N TYR A 31 2.84 11.56 0.38
CA TYR A 31 4.09 11.36 -0.37
C TYR A 31 5.19 10.77 0.48
N LEU A 32 5.07 10.87 1.80
CA LEU A 32 5.97 10.23 2.76
C LEU A 32 5.13 9.63 3.88
N PRO A 33 5.48 8.43 4.37
CA PRO A 33 4.78 7.82 5.50
C PRO A 33 5.27 8.43 6.82
N VAL A 34 4.95 9.70 7.03
CA VAL A 34 5.39 10.43 8.24
C VAL A 34 4.21 10.59 9.18
N PHE A 35 4.39 10.12 10.42
CA PHE A 35 3.39 10.25 11.47
C PHE A 35 4.08 10.67 12.76
N ASP A 36 3.37 11.45 13.59
CA ASP A 36 3.81 11.75 14.93
C ASP A 36 3.82 10.49 15.77
N LEU A 37 4.75 10.42 16.73
CA LEU A 37 4.84 9.30 17.66
C LEU A 37 3.53 9.05 18.40
N GLN A 38 2.79 10.11 18.70
CA GLN A 38 1.48 10.01 19.35
C GLN A 38 0.44 9.34 18.48
N GLY A 39 0.50 9.56 17.17
CA GLY A 39 -0.43 8.97 16.22
C GLY A 39 -0.19 7.48 15.97
N MET A 40 0.97 6.96 16.31
CA MET A 40 1.35 5.57 16.04
C MET A 40 0.73 4.56 16.99
N SER A 41 0.01 4.99 18.02
CA SER A 41 -0.73 4.09 18.90
C SER A 41 -1.89 3.38 18.17
N GLN A 42 -2.35 3.96 17.06
CA GLN A 42 -3.37 3.38 16.19
C GLN A 42 -2.74 2.85 14.92
N LEU A 43 -3.40 1.87 14.30
CA LEU A 43 -2.95 1.33 13.03
C LEU A 43 -3.06 2.40 11.95
N LYS A 44 -1.94 2.69 11.29
CA LYS A 44 -1.85 3.67 10.22
C LYS A 44 -1.51 2.97 8.91
N VAL A 45 -2.30 3.27 7.88
CA VAL A 45 -2.06 2.77 6.53
C VAL A 45 -1.87 3.98 5.62
N THR A 46 -0.71 4.06 4.99
CA THR A 46 -0.35 5.19 4.13
C THR A 46 -0.13 4.71 2.72
N VAL A 47 -0.76 5.37 1.76
CA VAL A 47 -0.61 5.07 0.33
C VAL A 47 0.29 6.12 -0.29
N VAL A 48 1.41 5.69 -0.87
CA VAL A 48 2.43 6.59 -1.40
C VAL A 48 2.74 6.25 -2.85
N PRO A 49 2.58 7.19 -3.80
CA PRO A 49 3.05 6.98 -5.17
C PRO A 49 4.57 6.79 -5.17
N LYS A 50 5.05 5.71 -5.79
CA LYS A 50 6.47 5.36 -5.74
C LYS A 50 7.20 5.61 -7.05
N GLY A 51 6.66 5.12 -8.16
CA GLY A 51 7.38 5.22 -9.42
C GLY A 51 6.53 4.82 -10.61
N ILE A 52 7.03 5.19 -11.78
CA ILE A 52 6.40 4.90 -13.07
C ILE A 52 7.46 4.33 -13.99
N THR A 53 7.15 3.21 -14.64
CA THR A 53 7.96 2.66 -15.72
C THR A 53 7.08 2.57 -16.95
N SER A 54 7.55 3.06 -18.08
CA SER A 54 6.80 2.97 -19.33
C SER A 54 7.62 2.26 -20.40
N ALA A 55 6.91 1.54 -21.26
CA ALA A 55 7.49 0.83 -22.39
C ALA A 55 6.60 0.92 -23.59
N SER A 56 7.17 1.11 -24.77
CA SER A 56 6.43 1.12 -26.02
C SER A 56 6.04 -0.31 -26.41
N LEU A 57 4.77 -0.54 -26.69
CA LEU A 57 4.27 -1.83 -27.16
C LEU A 57 4.18 -1.88 -28.69
N ASP A 58 3.61 -0.84 -29.28
CA ASP A 58 3.47 -0.70 -30.72
C ASP A 58 3.33 0.79 -31.06
N ARG A 59 2.95 1.11 -32.30
CA ARG A 59 2.85 2.50 -32.76
C ARG A 59 1.73 3.31 -32.10
N SER A 60 0.75 2.63 -31.52
CA SER A 60 -0.46 3.30 -31.02
C SER A 60 -0.62 3.19 -29.51
N ARG A 61 0.14 2.30 -28.83
CA ARG A 61 -0.03 2.07 -27.41
C ARG A 61 1.30 1.88 -26.69
N ASP A 62 1.33 2.41 -25.49
CA ASP A 62 2.42 2.16 -24.54
C ASP A 62 1.86 1.46 -23.32
N SER A 63 2.71 0.70 -22.63
CA SER A 63 2.37 0.18 -21.31
C SER A 63 3.01 1.04 -20.23
N PHE A 64 2.24 1.29 -19.19
CA PHE A 64 2.71 2.05 -18.02
C PHE A 64 2.54 1.18 -16.78
N ASP A 65 3.61 1.00 -16.05
CA ASP A 65 3.59 0.32 -14.75
C ASP A 65 3.73 1.38 -13.65
N TYR A 66 2.69 1.51 -12.84
CA TYR A 66 2.65 2.44 -11.74
C TYR A 66 2.86 1.69 -10.44
N GLN A 67 3.89 2.06 -9.70
CA GLN A 67 4.18 1.45 -8.41
C GLN A 67 3.63 2.31 -7.30
N ILE A 68 2.85 1.69 -6.44
CA ILE A 68 2.21 2.33 -5.29
C ILE A 68 2.65 1.57 -4.04
N ASP A 69 3.22 2.27 -3.08
CA ASP A 69 3.56 1.68 -1.79
C ASP A 69 2.41 1.85 -0.82
N VAL A 70 2.10 0.78 -0.10
CA VAL A 70 1.17 0.80 1.01
C VAL A 70 1.96 0.46 2.26
N ALA A 71 2.16 1.46 3.11
CA ALA A 71 2.89 1.30 4.37
C ALA A 71 1.90 1.03 5.50
N VAL A 72 2.11 -0.06 6.22
CA VAL A 72 1.31 -0.45 7.38
C VAL A 72 2.17 -0.23 8.62
N GLN A 73 1.74 0.67 9.50
CA GLN A 73 2.53 1.08 10.66
C GLN A 73 1.68 1.12 11.90
N LYS A 74 2.25 0.67 13.01
CA LYS A 74 1.63 0.75 14.32
C LYS A 74 2.69 0.64 15.40
N LYS A 75 2.60 1.49 16.41
CA LYS A 75 3.40 1.34 17.63
C LYS A 75 2.87 0.14 18.39
N THR A 76 3.72 -0.80 18.72
CA THR A 76 3.30 -2.06 19.33
C THR A 76 4.36 -2.54 20.34
N PRO A 77 3.95 -3.20 21.42
CA PRO A 77 4.92 -3.92 22.25
C PRO A 77 5.57 -5.02 21.42
N ASN A 78 6.81 -5.36 21.73
CA ASN A 78 7.57 -6.39 21.02
C ASN A 78 7.09 -7.79 21.47
N GLU A 79 5.82 -8.08 21.23
CA GLU A 79 5.17 -9.35 21.55
C GLU A 79 4.83 -10.08 20.27
N ILE A 80 5.13 -11.38 20.22
CA ILE A 80 4.92 -12.18 19.02
C ILE A 80 3.45 -12.15 18.58
N GLU A 81 2.52 -12.28 19.52
CA GLU A 81 1.09 -12.31 19.19
C GLU A 81 0.61 -11.01 18.57
N ALA A 82 1.06 -9.86 19.08
CA ALA A 82 0.68 -8.56 18.55
C ALA A 82 1.23 -8.35 17.13
N ILE A 83 2.47 -8.79 16.90
CA ILE A 83 3.10 -8.68 15.58
C ILE A 83 2.43 -9.62 14.58
N ASP A 84 2.08 -10.84 15.01
CA ASP A 84 1.38 -11.80 14.14
C ASP A 84 0.04 -11.25 13.64
N LEU A 85 -0.71 -10.54 14.50
CA LEU A 85 -1.96 -9.91 14.10
C LEU A 85 -1.76 -8.79 13.08
N LEU A 86 -0.67 -8.03 13.20
CA LEU A 86 -0.33 -7.01 12.21
C LEU A 86 0.10 -7.62 10.89
N MET A 87 0.83 -8.73 10.92
CA MET A 87 1.21 -9.46 9.71
C MET A 87 -0.03 -9.99 8.99
N LEU A 88 -1.06 -10.41 9.72
CA LEU A 88 -2.31 -10.85 9.14
C LEU A 88 -2.99 -9.70 8.36
N VAL A 89 -3.02 -8.49 8.90
CA VAL A 89 -3.58 -7.33 8.20
C VAL A 89 -2.84 -7.09 6.89
N VAL A 90 -1.51 -7.16 6.90
CA VAL A 90 -0.70 -6.97 5.70
C VAL A 90 -1.03 -8.03 4.65
N GLU A 91 -1.16 -9.29 5.05
CA GLU A 91 -1.51 -10.37 4.14
C GLU A 91 -2.91 -10.18 3.55
N GLU A 92 -3.88 -9.78 4.36
CA GLU A 92 -5.23 -9.50 3.90
C GLU A 92 -5.26 -8.39 2.85
N ILE A 93 -4.50 -7.32 3.06
CA ILE A 93 -4.39 -6.23 2.09
C ILE A 93 -3.77 -6.74 0.78
N ALA A 94 -2.69 -7.51 0.88
CA ALA A 94 -2.02 -8.07 -0.30
C ALA A 94 -2.97 -8.97 -1.10
N ASP A 95 -3.70 -9.84 -0.42
CA ASP A 95 -4.64 -10.76 -1.07
C ASP A 95 -5.79 -10.01 -1.74
N TYR A 96 -6.27 -8.94 -1.10
CA TYR A 96 -7.33 -8.12 -1.67
C TYR A 96 -6.92 -7.57 -3.05
N PHE A 97 -5.74 -6.96 -3.15
CA PHE A 97 -5.30 -6.35 -4.40
C PHE A 97 -4.90 -7.37 -5.47
N ARG A 98 -4.52 -8.59 -5.09
CA ARG A 98 -4.30 -9.66 -6.08
C ARG A 98 -5.59 -10.11 -6.76
N SER A 99 -6.72 -9.99 -6.08
CA SER A 99 -7.99 -10.59 -6.49
C SER A 99 -9.01 -9.60 -7.02
N ASN A 100 -8.83 -8.31 -6.77
CA ASN A 100 -9.83 -7.29 -7.06
C ASN A 100 -9.28 -6.19 -7.94
N THR A 101 -10.17 -5.60 -8.74
CA THR A 101 -9.85 -4.42 -9.54
C THR A 101 -10.17 -3.14 -8.76
N LEU A 102 -9.60 -2.02 -9.19
CA LEU A 102 -9.89 -0.72 -8.59
C LEU A 102 -11.22 -0.21 -9.14
N SER A 103 -12.22 -0.03 -8.27
CA SER A 103 -13.54 0.44 -8.70
C SER A 103 -13.49 1.83 -9.32
N SER A 104 -12.65 2.71 -8.78
CA SER A 104 -12.52 4.08 -9.26
C SER A 104 -11.59 4.22 -10.47
N PHE A 105 -10.83 3.18 -10.79
CA PHE A 105 -9.88 3.21 -11.90
C PHE A 105 -9.77 1.82 -12.54
N PRO A 106 -10.84 1.35 -13.17
CA PRO A 106 -10.91 -0.04 -13.64
C PRO A 106 -9.94 -0.38 -14.78
N GLY A 107 -9.38 0.63 -15.47
CA GLY A 107 -8.40 0.40 -16.52
C GLY A 107 -7.03 -0.03 -16.02
N ALA A 108 -6.74 0.19 -14.75
CA ALA A 108 -5.47 -0.21 -14.16
C ALA A 108 -5.59 -1.62 -13.56
N ARG A 109 -4.67 -2.51 -13.95
CA ARG A 109 -4.66 -3.90 -13.50
C ARG A 109 -3.47 -4.13 -12.59
N CYS A 110 -3.71 -4.70 -11.43
CA CYS A 110 -2.63 -5.08 -10.52
C CYS A 110 -1.91 -6.31 -11.09
N THR A 111 -0.63 -6.14 -11.42
CA THR A 111 0.19 -7.21 -12.00
C THR A 111 1.14 -7.83 -11.00
N SER A 112 1.41 -7.15 -9.88
CA SER A 112 2.39 -7.61 -8.91
C SER A 112 2.09 -7.00 -7.55
N VAL A 113 2.25 -7.83 -6.52
CA VAL A 113 2.20 -7.40 -5.13
C VAL A 113 3.47 -7.91 -4.47
N GLU A 114 4.26 -7.00 -3.91
CA GLU A 114 5.53 -7.34 -3.26
C GLU A 114 5.52 -6.80 -1.84
N ASN A 115 5.94 -7.60 -0.89
CA ASN A 115 6.05 -7.19 0.52
C ASN A 115 7.51 -7.32 0.96
N LEU A 116 8.25 -6.24 0.78
CA LEU A 116 9.67 -6.22 1.10
C LEU A 116 10.05 -4.82 1.60
N PRO A 117 10.49 -4.67 2.85
CA PRO A 117 10.57 -5.73 3.87
C PRO A 117 9.20 -6.13 4.40
N VAL A 118 9.11 -7.37 4.87
CA VAL A 118 7.91 -7.84 5.54
C VAL A 118 7.68 -7.05 6.83
N TYR A 119 8.76 -6.73 7.52
CA TYR A 119 8.77 -5.75 8.60
C TYR A 119 10.16 -5.11 8.68
N ALA A 120 10.23 -3.94 9.29
CA ALA A 120 11.50 -3.23 9.47
C ALA A 120 12.08 -3.56 10.87
N PRO A 121 13.11 -4.42 10.97
CA PRO A 121 13.65 -4.83 12.28
C PRO A 121 14.14 -3.66 13.12
N ASP A 122 14.76 -2.66 12.50
CA ASP A 122 15.28 -1.50 13.22
C ASP A 122 14.16 -0.69 13.86
N HIS A 123 13.04 -0.49 13.15
CA HIS A 123 11.88 0.21 13.69
C HIS A 123 11.30 -0.55 14.88
N LEU A 124 11.20 -1.87 14.76
CA LEU A 124 10.65 -2.71 15.82
C LEU A 124 11.57 -2.68 17.06
N HIS A 125 12.88 -2.79 16.84
CA HIS A 125 13.85 -2.84 17.92
C HIS A 125 14.01 -1.49 18.62
N GLU A 126 14.19 -0.42 17.86
CA GLU A 126 14.54 0.90 18.41
C GLU A 126 13.32 1.73 18.78
N LEU A 127 12.25 1.67 17.97
CA LEU A 127 11.08 2.53 18.09
C LEU A 127 9.86 1.81 18.63
N ARG A 128 9.93 0.49 18.82
CA ARG A 128 8.75 -0.32 19.17
C ARG A 128 7.61 -0.09 18.18
N GLN A 129 7.96 0.05 16.90
CA GLN A 129 7.03 0.34 15.82
C GLN A 129 7.10 -0.74 14.76
N PHE A 130 5.96 -1.36 14.47
CA PHE A 130 5.82 -2.24 13.33
C PHE A 130 5.71 -1.40 12.06
N THR A 131 6.53 -1.69 11.07
CA THR A 131 6.48 -1.06 9.76
C THR A 131 6.64 -2.13 8.71
N SER A 132 5.62 -2.28 7.84
CA SER A 132 5.65 -3.19 6.70
C SER A 132 5.24 -2.43 5.46
N VAL A 133 5.88 -2.71 4.33
CA VAL A 133 5.60 -2.02 3.08
C VAL A 133 5.20 -3.02 2.01
N LEU A 134 4.02 -2.80 1.41
CA LEU A 134 3.57 -3.50 0.23
C LEU A 134 3.80 -2.60 -0.98
N THR A 135 4.41 -3.14 -2.02
CA THR A 135 4.53 -2.44 -3.31
C THR A 135 3.57 -3.08 -4.30
N LEU A 136 2.58 -2.31 -4.73
CA LEU A 136 1.59 -2.72 -5.71
C LEU A 136 1.99 -2.16 -7.06
N THR A 137 2.00 -3.00 -8.09
CA THR A 137 2.27 -2.55 -9.46
C THR A 137 1.00 -2.66 -10.27
N PHE A 138 0.56 -1.53 -10.83
CA PHE A 138 -0.62 -1.46 -11.68
C PHE A 138 -0.20 -1.15 -13.11
N ARG A 139 -0.70 -1.93 -14.05
CA ARG A 139 -0.41 -1.75 -15.47
C ARG A 139 -1.58 -1.11 -16.18
N LEU A 140 -1.27 -0.12 -16.99
CA LEU A 140 -2.23 0.60 -17.82
C LEU A 140 -1.66 0.69 -19.23
N TRP A 141 -2.49 0.41 -20.22
CA TRP A 141 -2.12 0.59 -21.64
C TRP A 141 -2.82 1.84 -22.18
N ARG A 142 -2.06 2.69 -22.81
CA ARG A 142 -2.63 3.86 -23.47
C ARG A 142 -1.72 4.47 -24.54
#